data_a6cb12ec8627dcb323baac1bb63e26a6
#
_entry.id   a6cb12ec8627dcb323baac1bb63e26a6
#
_cell.length_a   1.000
_cell.length_b   1.000
_cell.length_c   1.000
_cell.angle_alpha   90.00
_cell.angle_beta   90.00
_cell.angle_gamma   90.00
#
_symmetry.space_group_name_H-M   'P 1'
#
loop_
_entity.id
_entity.type
_entity.pdbx_description
1 polymer ?
#
loop_
_entity_poly.entity_id
_entity_poly.type
_entity_poly.pdbx_seq_one_letter_code
_entity_poly.pdbx_strand_id
1 'polypeptide(L)' 'MPRNQIERLKNDSRELDNYINRLRKKGRTDLAHKLLIKKEFLNQSIAEYENSLLA' A
#
# COMPACT_ATOMS: atom_id res chain seq x y z
N MET A 1 13.55 -4.87 12.91
CA MET A 1 12.44 -5.38 13.75
C MET A 1 11.17 -5.49 12.95
N PRO A 2 10.39 -6.58 13.10
CA PRO A 2 9.15 -6.77 12.32
C PRO A 2 8.14 -5.64 12.48
N ARG A 3 8.02 -5.12 13.70
CA ARG A 3 7.07 -4.03 13.98
C ARG A 3 7.40 -2.77 13.18
N ASN A 4 8.69 -2.39 13.12
CA ASN A 4 9.10 -1.21 12.35
C ASN A 4 8.87 -1.42 10.86
N GLN A 5 9.09 -2.64 10.37
CA GLN A 5 8.86 -2.98 8.98
C GLN A 5 7.37 -2.86 8.63
N ILE A 6 6.49 -3.34 9.50
CA ILE A 6 5.04 -3.25 9.29
C ILE A 6 4.59 -1.79 9.24
N GLU A 7 5.07 -0.98 10.18
CA GLU A 7 4.73 0.45 10.20
C GLU A 7 5.20 1.16 8.93
N ARG A 8 6.41 0.83 8.46
CA ARG A 8 6.94 1.39 7.22
C ARG A 8 6.08 0.99 6.03
N LEU A 9 5.68 -0.27 5.96
CA LEU A 9 4.81 -0.74 4.88
C LEU A 9 3.44 -0.07 4.92
N LYS A 10 2.89 0.14 6.10
CA LYS A 10 1.61 0.84 6.27
C LYS A 10 1.72 2.29 5.82
N ASN A 11 2.82 2.96 6.14
CA ASN A 11 3.07 4.32 5.69
C ASN A 11 3.19 4.38 4.17
N ASP A 12 3.91 3.44 3.58
CA ASP A 12 4.07 3.35 2.13
C ASP A 12 2.71 3.15 1.45
N SER A 13 1.87 2.29 2.02
CA SER A 13 0.53 2.07 1.51
C SER A 13 -0.31 3.34 1.56
N ARG A 14 -0.21 4.10 2.64
CA ARG A 14 -0.94 5.35 2.81
C ARG A 14 -0.48 6.40 1.80
N GLU A 15 0.83 6.54 1.62
CA GLU A 15 1.39 7.48 0.66
C GLU A 15 0.98 7.11 -0.76
N LEU A 16 0.98 5.82 -1.06
CA LEU A 16 0.56 5.33 -2.37
C LEU A 16 -0.91 5.63 -2.61
N ASP A 17 -1.75 5.48 -1.60
CA ASP A 17 -3.17 5.80 -1.68
C ASP A 17 -3.38 7.28 -1.99
N ASN A 18 -2.66 8.15 -1.32
CA ASN A 18 -2.71 9.60 -1.57
C ASN A 18 -2.28 9.93 -3.00
N TYR A 19 -1.24 9.27 -3.48
CA TYR A 19 -0.74 9.46 -4.83
C TYR A 19 -1.79 9.02 -5.87
N ILE A 20 -2.41 7.86 -5.64
CA ILE A 20 -3.47 7.34 -6.50
C ILE A 20 -4.62 8.35 -6.59
N ASN A 21 -5.03 8.90 -5.45
CA ASN A 21 -6.11 9.89 -5.43
C ASN A 21 -5.77 11.14 -6.23
N ARG A 22 -4.53 11.62 -6.15
CA ARG A 22 -4.08 12.75 -6.95
C ARG A 22 -4.12 12.45 -8.44
N LEU A 23 -3.69 11.26 -8.82
CA LEU A 23 -3.72 10.85 -10.22
C LEU A 23 -5.14 10.79 -10.76
N ARG A 24 -6.07 10.29 -9.97
CA ARG A 24 -7.48 10.26 -10.35
C ARG A 24 -8.04 11.65 -10.57
N LYS A 25 -7.70 12.58 -9.69
CA LYS A 25 -8.13 13.97 -9.82
C LYS A 25 -7.58 14.63 -11.08
N LYS A 26 -6.39 14.21 -11.51
CA LYS A 26 -5.77 14.72 -12.73
C LYS A 26 -6.23 14.00 -13.99
N GLY A 27 -7.11 13.01 -13.86
CA GLY A 27 -7.59 12.22 -14.98
C GLY A 27 -6.64 11.13 -15.44
N ARG A 28 -5.60 10.83 -14.67
CA ARG A 28 -4.64 9.78 -15.01
C ARG A 28 -5.06 8.43 -14.46
N THR A 29 -6.18 7.94 -15.00
CA THR A 29 -6.80 6.72 -14.49
C THR A 29 -5.98 5.47 -14.79
N ASP A 30 -5.29 5.42 -15.92
CA ASP A 30 -4.46 4.27 -16.29
C ASP A 30 -3.34 4.05 -15.29
N LEU A 31 -2.64 5.12 -14.95
CA LEU A 31 -1.55 5.06 -13.99
C LEU A 31 -2.08 4.77 -12.59
N ALA A 32 -3.21 5.38 -12.23
CA ALA A 32 -3.85 5.13 -10.94
C ALA A 32 -4.23 3.65 -10.79
N HIS A 33 -4.71 3.04 -11.86
CA HIS A 33 -5.08 1.62 -11.85
C HIS A 33 -3.87 0.72 -11.62
N LYS A 34 -2.76 1.00 -12.30
CA LYS A 34 -1.53 0.24 -12.10
C LYS A 34 -1.02 0.32 -10.67
N LEU A 35 -1.09 1.50 -10.09
CA LEU A 35 -0.65 1.70 -8.71
C LEU A 35 -1.60 1.07 -7.70
N LEU A 36 -2.88 0.99 -8.02
CA LEU A 36 -3.85 0.31 -7.17
C LEU A 36 -3.53 -1.18 -7.06
N ILE A 37 -3.14 -1.80 -8.17
CA ILE A 37 -2.72 -3.21 -8.15
C ILE A 37 -1.49 -3.38 -7.25
N LYS A 38 -0.52 -2.49 -7.38
CA LYS A 38 0.68 -2.50 -6.55
C LYS A 38 0.33 -2.35 -5.06
N LYS A 39 -0.63 -1.48 -4.76
CA LYS A 39 -1.10 -1.28 -3.39
C LYS A 39 -1.74 -2.54 -2.82
N GLU A 40 -2.48 -3.28 -3.62
CA GLU A 40 -3.09 -4.53 -3.18
C GLU A 40 -2.03 -5.55 -2.78
N PHE A 41 -0.95 -5.68 -3.55
CA PHE A 41 0.17 -6.54 -3.17
C PHE A 41 0.81 -6.08 -1.87
N LEU A 42 0.98 -4.78 -1.70
CA LEU A 42 1.55 -4.22 -0.49
C LEU A 42 0.67 -4.53 0.73
N ASN A 43 -0.64 -4.39 0.58
CA ASN A 43 -1.58 -4.69 1.65
C ASN A 43 -1.58 -6.18 2.01
N GLN A 44 -1.43 -7.06 1.03
CA GLN A 44 -1.28 -8.50 1.28
C GLN A 44 -0.03 -8.79 2.09
N SER A 45 1.08 -8.14 1.76
CA SER A 45 2.33 -8.29 2.51
C SER A 45 2.16 -7.83 3.95
N ILE A 46 1.48 -6.72 4.16
CA ILE A 46 1.20 -6.21 5.50
C ILE A 46 0.39 -7.24 6.30
N ALA A 47 -0.65 -7.78 5.70
CA ALA A 47 -1.50 -8.79 6.34
C ALA A 47 -0.71 -10.04 6.72
N GLU A 48 0.18 -10.50 5.85
CA GLU A 48 1.03 -11.64 6.12
C GLU A 48 1.97 -11.41 7.29
N TYR A 49 2.59 -10.24 7.33
CA TYR A 49 3.47 -9.88 8.45
C TYR A 49 2.70 -9.79 9.77
N GLU A 50 1.52 -9.19 9.75
CA GLU A 50 0.69 -9.10 10.95
C GLU A 50 0.26 -10.48 11.43
N ASN A 51 -0.12 -11.37 10.52
CA ASN A 51 -0.49 -12.74 10.86
C ASN A 51 0.69 -13.50 11.44
N SER A 52 1.89 -13.29 10.92
CA SER A 52 3.11 -13.90 11.46
C SER A 52 3.38 -13.49 12.90
N LEU A 53 3.08 -12.24 13.23
CA LEU A 53 3.28 -11.76 14.59
C LEU A 53 2.26 -12.35 15.57
N LEU A 54 1.06 -12.68 15.08
CA LEU A 54 0.01 -13.27 15.90
C LEU A 54 0.20 -14.79 16.09
N ALA A 55 0.94 -15.41 15.18
CA ALA A 55 1.24 -16.83 15.28
C ALA A 55 2.39 -17.08 16.23
#